data_f39806b07fe58172d3265e9b590e7529
#
_entry.id   f39806b07fe58172d3265e9b590e7529
#
_cell.length_a   1.000
_cell.length_b   1.000
_cell.length_c   1.000
_cell.angle_alpha   90.00
_cell.angle_beta   90.00
_cell.angle_gamma   90.00
#
_symmetry.space_group_name_H-M   'P 1'
#
loop_
_entity.id
_entity.type
_entity.pdbx_description
1 polymer ?
#
loop_
_entity_poly.entity_id
_entity_poly.type
_entity_poly.pdbx_seq_one_letter_code
_entity_poly.pdbx_strand_id
1 'polypeptide(L)'
;MAVCLNKKRFGELVDPFGGMDDLKERTIRTPLDPDITFSDDPLRMMRCIRFATQLNFYIDDETFEALSRNKERIHIISKERIADELNKILLAPIPSKGFIELDRCGLLPLIFPEFSALQGVDVKNGRAHKDNFYHTLEVVDNISKHTDNLWLRWAT
;
A
#
# COMPACT_ATOMS: atom_id res chain seq x y z
N MET A 1 15.84 12.64 -0.66
CA MET A 1 16.09 14.00 -1.22
C MET A 1 16.15 15.01 -0.08
N ALA A 2 17.02 16.01 -0.19
CA ALA A 2 17.16 17.13 0.74
C ALA A 2 17.50 18.42 -0.01
N VAL A 3 17.24 19.57 0.60
CA VAL A 3 17.61 20.87 0.05
C VAL A 3 18.68 21.47 0.95
N CYS A 4 19.75 21.97 0.32
CA CYS A 4 20.86 22.59 1.03
C CYS A 4 20.43 23.95 1.60
N LEU A 5 20.61 24.15 2.91
CA LEU A 5 20.31 25.41 3.60
C LEU A 5 21.56 26.29 3.84
N ASN A 6 22.74 25.84 3.42
CA ASN A 6 23.97 26.57 3.53
C ASN A 6 23.94 27.79 2.58
N LYS A 7 24.43 28.95 3.05
CA LYS A 7 24.42 30.22 2.26
C LYS A 7 25.05 30.09 0.87
N LYS A 8 26.10 29.27 0.71
CA LYS A 8 26.80 29.09 -0.59
C LYS A 8 26.05 28.19 -1.58
N ARG A 9 25.20 27.28 -1.08
CA ARG A 9 24.49 26.26 -1.88
C ARG A 9 22.98 26.27 -1.58
N PHE A 10 22.47 27.41 -1.10
CA PHE A 10 21.07 27.53 -0.71
C PHE A 10 20.12 27.18 -1.86
N GLY A 11 19.19 26.29 -1.60
CA GLY A 11 18.23 25.82 -2.60
C GLY A 11 18.72 24.69 -3.49
N GLU A 12 19.99 24.29 -3.40
CA GLU A 12 20.51 23.15 -4.16
C GLU A 12 19.89 21.84 -3.69
N LEU A 13 19.34 21.08 -4.62
CA LEU A 13 18.76 19.76 -4.36
C LEU A 13 19.86 18.71 -4.24
N VAL A 14 19.84 17.96 -3.16
CA VAL A 14 20.72 16.80 -2.91
C VAL A 14 19.89 15.54 -3.00
N ASP A 15 20.15 14.72 -4.02
CA ASP A 15 19.43 13.50 -4.31
C ASP A 15 20.39 12.34 -4.59
N PRO A 16 21.00 11.75 -3.53
CA PRO A 16 22.01 10.71 -3.67
C PRO A 16 21.47 9.36 -4.14
N PHE A 17 20.16 9.17 -4.15
CA PHE A 17 19.49 7.89 -4.47
C PHE A 17 18.63 7.96 -5.73
N GLY A 18 18.67 9.04 -6.49
CA GLY A 18 17.91 9.16 -7.75
C GLY A 18 16.40 9.30 -7.56
N GLY A 19 15.95 9.82 -6.41
CA GLY A 19 14.51 9.96 -6.13
C GLY A 19 13.77 10.89 -7.07
N MET A 20 14.48 11.82 -7.76
CA MET A 20 13.89 12.66 -8.82
C MET A 20 13.54 11.85 -10.06
N ASP A 21 14.33 10.85 -10.38
CA ASP A 21 14.05 9.97 -11.53
C ASP A 21 12.94 9.00 -11.18
N ASP A 22 12.93 8.42 -9.97
CA ASP A 22 11.81 7.62 -9.47
C ASP A 22 10.48 8.40 -9.49
N LEU A 23 10.48 9.69 -9.15
CA LEU A 23 9.30 10.54 -9.25
C LEU A 23 8.83 10.72 -10.70
N LYS A 24 9.74 10.92 -11.65
CA LYS A 24 9.41 11.06 -13.09
C LYS A 24 8.85 9.75 -13.65
N GLU A 25 9.44 8.62 -13.24
CA GLU A 25 9.02 7.26 -13.62
C GLU A 25 7.79 6.79 -12.87
N ARG A 26 7.32 7.54 -11.88
CA ARG A 26 6.21 7.18 -11.00
C ARG A 26 6.43 5.84 -10.30
N THR A 27 7.62 5.64 -9.78
CA THR A 27 8.06 4.40 -9.15
C THR A 27 8.31 4.59 -7.66
N ILE A 28 7.84 3.66 -6.84
CA ILE A 28 8.17 3.54 -5.42
C ILE A 28 9.28 2.51 -5.28
N ARG A 29 10.41 2.95 -4.77
CA ARG A 29 11.60 2.13 -4.54
C ARG A 29 12.22 2.46 -3.19
N THR A 30 12.81 1.46 -2.53
CA THR A 30 13.62 1.72 -1.33
C THR A 30 14.97 2.30 -1.75
N PRO A 31 15.52 3.30 -1.02
CA PRO A 31 16.81 3.91 -1.36
C PRO A 31 18.00 2.98 -1.12
N LEU A 32 17.82 1.96 -0.31
CA LEU A 32 18.80 0.94 0.04
C LEU A 32 18.17 -0.43 -0.21
N ASP A 33 18.92 -1.49 0.10
CA ASP A 33 18.43 -2.86 0.04
C ASP A 33 17.04 -3.00 0.68
N PRO A 34 16.03 -3.47 -0.06
CA PRO A 34 14.67 -3.53 0.43
C PRO A 34 14.50 -4.56 1.56
N ASP A 35 15.24 -5.68 1.56
CA ASP A 35 15.16 -6.69 2.62
C ASP A 35 15.67 -6.13 3.94
N ILE A 36 16.77 -5.39 3.92
CA ILE A 36 17.28 -4.68 5.10
C ILE A 36 16.28 -3.63 5.57
N THR A 37 15.76 -2.82 4.64
CA THR A 37 14.82 -1.74 4.91
C THR A 37 13.55 -2.24 5.60
N PHE A 38 12.97 -3.35 5.15
CA PHE A 38 11.74 -3.94 5.70
C PHE A 38 12.00 -4.77 6.95
N SER A 39 13.21 -5.33 7.08
CA SER A 39 13.64 -6.03 8.28
C SER A 39 13.84 -5.08 9.47
N ASP A 40 14.42 -3.91 9.23
CA ASP A 40 14.68 -2.89 10.28
C ASP A 40 13.39 -2.27 10.84
N ASP A 41 12.45 -1.93 9.96
CA ASP A 41 11.11 -1.42 10.35
C ASP A 41 10.05 -2.00 9.43
N PRO A 42 9.38 -3.10 9.86
CA PRO A 42 8.37 -3.76 9.04
C PRO A 42 7.16 -2.89 8.67
N LEU A 43 6.87 -1.81 9.41
CA LEU A 43 5.81 -0.87 9.03
C LEU A 43 6.10 -0.20 7.67
N ARG A 44 7.35 -0.14 7.25
CA ARG A 44 7.73 0.39 5.94
C ARG A 44 7.11 -0.39 4.79
N MET A 45 6.79 -1.68 4.99
CA MET A 45 6.03 -2.46 4.01
C MET A 45 4.64 -1.86 3.75
N MET A 46 3.90 -1.55 4.83
CA MET A 46 2.60 -0.88 4.74
C MET A 46 2.72 0.51 4.12
N ARG A 47 3.75 1.26 4.50
CA ARG A 47 4.02 2.61 3.97
C ARG A 47 4.35 2.59 2.49
N CYS A 48 5.11 1.59 2.03
CA CYS A 48 5.41 1.40 0.60
C CYS A 48 4.12 1.28 -0.22
N ILE A 49 3.22 0.37 0.18
CA ILE A 49 1.93 0.16 -0.49
C ILE A 49 1.04 1.40 -0.38
N ARG A 50 1.00 2.03 0.79
CA ARG A 50 0.25 3.28 0.97
C ARG A 50 0.71 4.38 0.01
N PHE A 51 2.00 4.63 -0.09
CA PHE A 51 2.52 5.67 -1.00
C PHE A 51 2.24 5.31 -2.46
N ALA A 52 2.41 4.06 -2.86
CA ALA A 52 2.06 3.61 -4.20
C ALA A 52 0.58 3.87 -4.52
N THR A 53 -0.31 3.63 -3.55
CA THR A 53 -1.74 3.85 -3.69
C THR A 53 -2.09 5.34 -3.75
N GLN A 54 -1.58 6.15 -2.81
CA GLN A 54 -1.87 7.59 -2.72
C GLN A 54 -1.36 8.38 -3.92
N LEU A 55 -0.18 8.04 -4.43
CA LEU A 55 0.46 8.71 -5.55
C LEU A 55 0.09 8.09 -6.89
N ASN A 56 -0.58 6.96 -6.88
CA ASN A 56 -0.85 6.16 -8.08
C ASN A 56 0.45 5.79 -8.83
N PHE A 57 1.46 5.34 -8.07
CA PHE A 57 2.77 4.92 -8.55
C PHE A 57 2.87 3.40 -8.58
N TYR A 58 3.81 2.89 -9.34
CA TYR A 58 4.18 1.46 -9.35
C TYR A 58 5.20 1.18 -8.25
N ILE A 59 5.18 -0.03 -7.71
CA ILE A 59 6.23 -0.51 -6.82
C ILE A 59 7.26 -1.24 -7.69
N ASP A 60 8.53 -0.88 -7.55
CA ASP A 60 9.65 -1.54 -8.22
C ASP A 60 9.65 -3.05 -7.91
N ASP A 61 9.99 -3.87 -8.92
CA ASP A 61 9.83 -5.34 -8.82
C ASP A 61 10.65 -5.94 -7.67
N GLU A 62 11.90 -5.52 -7.50
CA GLU A 62 12.75 -6.00 -6.40
C GLU A 62 12.19 -5.59 -5.03
N THR A 63 11.70 -4.35 -4.93
CA THR A 63 11.02 -3.83 -3.73
C THR A 63 9.75 -4.64 -3.45
N PHE A 64 8.96 -4.96 -4.48
CA PHE A 64 7.74 -5.75 -4.32
C PHE A 64 8.01 -7.21 -3.89
N GLU A 65 9.02 -7.85 -4.47
CA GLU A 65 9.43 -9.19 -4.05
C GLU A 65 9.89 -9.22 -2.60
N ALA A 66 10.60 -8.19 -2.15
CA ALA A 66 11.04 -8.06 -0.77
C ALA A 66 9.85 -7.89 0.21
N LEU A 67 8.74 -7.23 -0.19
CA LEU A 67 7.50 -7.22 0.61
C LEU A 67 7.04 -8.66 0.91
N SER A 68 6.98 -9.50 -0.12
CA SER A 68 6.54 -10.89 0.00
C SER A 68 7.48 -11.73 0.87
N ARG A 69 8.79 -11.53 0.74
CA ARG A 69 9.80 -12.25 1.54
C ARG A 69 9.77 -11.86 3.03
N ASN A 70 9.49 -10.60 3.33
CA ASN A 70 9.53 -10.06 4.70
C ASN A 70 8.15 -9.97 5.39
N LYS A 71 7.06 -10.36 4.75
CA LYS A 71 5.68 -10.16 5.22
C LYS A 71 5.42 -10.64 6.64
N GLU A 72 5.99 -11.78 7.04
CA GLU A 72 5.79 -12.34 8.38
C GLU A 72 6.31 -11.42 9.50
N ARG A 73 7.23 -10.53 9.20
CA ARG A 73 7.74 -9.56 10.18
C ARG A 73 6.71 -8.50 10.58
N ILE A 74 5.59 -8.40 9.86
CA ILE A 74 4.51 -7.47 10.18
C ILE A 74 3.92 -7.72 11.58
N HIS A 75 4.02 -8.95 12.08
CA HIS A 75 3.55 -9.32 13.42
C HIS A 75 4.26 -8.59 14.58
N ILE A 76 5.44 -7.98 14.32
CA ILE A 76 6.19 -7.18 15.30
C ILE A 76 5.49 -5.82 15.52
N ILE A 77 4.72 -5.35 14.54
CA ILE A 77 4.09 -4.03 14.56
C ILE A 77 2.74 -4.10 15.30
N SER A 78 2.46 -3.07 16.10
CA SER A 78 1.18 -2.99 16.82
C SER A 78 0.00 -2.85 15.84
N LYS A 79 -1.15 -3.40 16.21
CA LYS A 79 -2.37 -3.36 15.41
C LYS A 79 -2.84 -1.93 15.12
N GLU A 80 -2.63 -1.02 16.05
CA GLU A 80 -2.99 0.40 15.91
C GLU A 80 -2.19 1.06 14.78
N ARG A 81 -0.86 0.79 14.72
CA ARG A 81 -0.01 1.33 13.66
C ARG A 81 -0.37 0.76 12.28
N ILE A 82 -0.73 -0.52 12.23
CA ILE A 82 -1.22 -1.17 11.00
C ILE A 82 -2.54 -0.55 10.57
N ALA A 83 -3.49 -0.39 11.50
CA ALA A 83 -4.80 0.22 11.25
C ALA A 83 -4.66 1.66 10.73
N ASP A 84 -3.73 2.45 11.27
CA ASP A 84 -3.46 3.81 10.79
C ASP A 84 -3.01 3.83 9.33
N GLU A 85 -2.16 2.90 8.92
CA GLU A 85 -1.73 2.81 7.52
C GLU A 85 -2.86 2.29 6.60
N LEU A 86 -3.68 1.31 7.07
CA LEU A 86 -4.88 0.86 6.35
C LEU A 86 -5.89 2.00 6.15
N ASN A 87 -6.14 2.81 7.18
CA ASN A 87 -7.01 3.98 7.09
C ASN A 87 -6.54 4.96 6.01
N LYS A 88 -5.23 5.20 5.92
CA LYS A 88 -4.65 6.06 4.89
C LYS A 88 -4.74 5.46 3.48
N ILE A 89 -4.64 4.13 3.35
CA ILE A 89 -4.88 3.43 2.09
C ILE A 89 -6.35 3.57 1.69
N LEU A 90 -7.28 3.35 2.62
CA LEU A 90 -8.71 3.48 2.38
C LEU A 90 -9.12 4.91 1.98
N LEU A 91 -8.43 5.92 2.49
CA LEU A 91 -8.65 7.34 2.14
C LEU A 91 -7.99 7.76 0.83
N ALA A 92 -7.23 6.90 0.18
CA ALA A 92 -6.65 7.19 -1.13
C ALA A 92 -7.74 7.38 -2.22
N PRO A 93 -7.41 8.00 -3.36
CA PRO A 93 -8.36 8.19 -4.46
C PRO A 93 -8.89 6.89 -5.06
N ILE A 94 -8.06 5.84 -5.11
CA ILE A 94 -8.39 4.51 -5.63
C ILE A 94 -7.90 3.47 -4.61
N PRO A 95 -8.64 3.23 -3.51
CA PRO A 95 -8.24 2.33 -2.45
C PRO A 95 -8.01 0.88 -2.91
N SER A 96 -8.78 0.41 -3.89
CA SER A 96 -8.67 -0.95 -4.42
C SER A 96 -7.25 -1.33 -4.81
N LYS A 97 -6.48 -0.40 -5.37
CA LYS A 97 -5.07 -0.64 -5.73
C LYS A 97 -4.24 -1.06 -4.52
N GLY A 98 -4.40 -0.37 -3.40
CA GLY A 98 -3.66 -0.70 -2.18
C GLY A 98 -4.04 -2.07 -1.61
N PHE A 99 -5.33 -2.39 -1.58
CA PHE A 99 -5.80 -3.69 -1.10
C PHE A 99 -5.38 -4.84 -2.01
N ILE A 100 -5.37 -4.63 -3.33
CA ILE A 100 -4.86 -5.62 -4.29
C ILE A 100 -3.35 -5.85 -4.09
N GLU A 101 -2.55 -4.80 -3.90
CA GLU A 101 -1.12 -4.95 -3.65
C GLU A 101 -0.84 -5.64 -2.29
N LEU A 102 -1.62 -5.32 -1.24
CA LEU A 102 -1.56 -6.02 0.06
C LEU A 102 -1.85 -7.51 -0.09
N ASP A 103 -2.81 -7.86 -0.92
CA ASP A 103 -3.16 -9.26 -1.19
C ASP A 103 -2.07 -9.97 -2.00
N ARG A 104 -1.61 -9.36 -3.10
CA ARG A 104 -0.58 -9.91 -3.98
C ARG A 104 0.74 -10.19 -3.26
N CYS A 105 1.18 -9.33 -2.35
CA CYS A 105 2.39 -9.57 -1.55
C CYS A 105 2.14 -10.48 -0.33
N GLY A 106 0.89 -10.85 -0.05
CA GLY A 106 0.50 -11.75 1.04
C GLY A 106 0.48 -11.07 2.42
N LEU A 107 0.47 -9.74 2.49
CA LEU A 107 0.28 -9.01 3.75
C LEU A 107 -1.20 -8.99 4.19
N LEU A 108 -2.15 -8.94 3.24
CA LEU A 108 -3.57 -8.82 3.57
C LEU A 108 -4.09 -9.90 4.51
N PRO A 109 -3.84 -11.21 4.27
CA PRO A 109 -4.31 -12.25 5.18
C PRO A 109 -3.68 -12.19 6.57
N LEU A 110 -2.51 -11.56 6.72
CA LEU A 110 -1.83 -11.42 8.01
C LEU A 110 -2.37 -10.24 8.83
N ILE A 111 -2.84 -9.17 8.17
CA ILE A 111 -3.28 -7.94 8.83
C ILE A 111 -4.79 -7.77 8.85
N PHE A 112 -5.51 -8.35 7.90
CA PHE A 112 -6.97 -8.27 7.78
C PHE A 112 -7.54 -9.59 7.19
N PRO A 113 -7.45 -10.70 7.94
CA PRO A 113 -7.85 -12.03 7.46
C PRO A 113 -9.33 -12.11 7.09
N GLU A 114 -10.22 -11.36 7.78
CA GLU A 114 -11.66 -11.35 7.51
C GLU A 114 -11.95 -10.82 6.11
N PHE A 115 -11.23 -9.79 5.68
CA PHE A 115 -11.38 -9.24 4.33
C PHE A 115 -10.77 -10.17 3.26
N SER A 116 -9.62 -10.76 3.56
CA SER A 116 -9.00 -11.77 2.67
C SER A 116 -9.92 -12.99 2.48
N ALA A 117 -10.70 -13.37 3.50
CA ALA A 117 -11.64 -14.50 3.44
C ALA A 117 -12.85 -14.25 2.51
N LEU A 118 -13.07 -13.01 2.04
CA LEU A 118 -14.11 -12.72 1.04
C LEU A 118 -13.75 -13.19 -0.38
N GLN A 119 -12.50 -13.62 -0.59
CA GLN A 119 -12.05 -14.16 -1.88
C GLN A 119 -12.72 -15.51 -2.15
N GLY A 120 -13.04 -15.71 -3.39
CA GLY A 120 -13.60 -16.96 -3.89
C GLY A 120 -14.96 -16.77 -4.54
N VAL A 121 -15.27 -17.68 -5.45
CA VAL A 121 -16.55 -17.71 -6.16
C VAL A 121 -17.43 -18.78 -5.50
N ASP A 122 -18.44 -18.35 -4.75
CA ASP A 122 -19.50 -19.25 -4.26
C ASP A 122 -20.36 -19.72 -5.43
N VAL A 123 -20.37 -21.02 -5.71
CA VAL A 123 -21.29 -21.62 -6.65
C VAL A 123 -22.52 -22.11 -5.88
N LYS A 124 -23.61 -21.31 -5.85
CA LYS A 124 -24.90 -21.73 -5.33
C LYS A 124 -25.86 -21.99 -6.48
N ASN A 125 -26.50 -23.15 -6.50
CA ASN A 125 -27.50 -23.56 -7.50
C ASN A 125 -27.03 -23.47 -8.97
N GLY A 126 -25.74 -23.80 -9.24
CA GLY A 126 -25.20 -23.80 -10.61
C GLY A 126 -24.94 -22.41 -11.20
N ARG A 127 -25.06 -21.34 -10.40
CA ARG A 127 -24.68 -19.99 -10.79
C ARG A 127 -23.44 -19.56 -10.01
N ALA A 128 -22.40 -19.13 -10.74
CA ALA A 128 -21.23 -18.48 -10.15
C ALA A 128 -21.65 -17.08 -9.65
N HIS A 129 -21.44 -16.82 -8.37
CA HIS A 129 -21.54 -15.46 -7.83
C HIS A 129 -20.22 -14.72 -8.05
N LYS A 130 -20.30 -13.38 -8.17
CA LYS A 130 -19.13 -12.52 -8.24
C LYS A 130 -18.25 -12.77 -7.02
N ASP A 131 -16.93 -12.70 -7.21
CA ASP A 131 -15.96 -12.68 -6.11
C ASP A 131 -16.26 -11.47 -5.20
N ASN A 132 -16.64 -11.76 -3.96
CA ASN A 132 -17.04 -10.72 -3.01
C ASN A 132 -15.90 -9.76 -2.68
N PHE A 133 -14.67 -10.21 -2.72
CA PHE A 133 -13.49 -9.36 -2.51
C PHE A 133 -13.41 -8.24 -3.55
N TYR A 134 -13.39 -8.60 -4.84
CA TYR A 134 -13.33 -7.60 -5.91
C TYR A 134 -14.58 -6.74 -5.99
N HIS A 135 -15.76 -7.30 -5.69
CA HIS A 135 -16.99 -6.53 -5.64
C HIS A 135 -16.95 -5.47 -4.53
N THR A 136 -16.49 -5.84 -3.33
CA THR A 136 -16.33 -4.90 -2.22
C THR A 136 -15.33 -3.79 -2.58
N LEU A 137 -14.22 -4.12 -3.22
CA LEU A 137 -13.24 -3.12 -3.67
C LEU A 137 -13.85 -2.14 -4.69
N GLU A 138 -14.69 -2.63 -5.62
CA GLU A 138 -15.41 -1.78 -6.57
C GLU A 138 -16.37 -0.81 -5.84
N VAL A 139 -17.09 -1.29 -4.82
CA VAL A 139 -17.99 -0.44 -3.99
C VAL A 139 -17.19 0.61 -3.24
N VAL A 140 -16.06 0.23 -2.64
CA VAL A 140 -15.16 1.17 -1.94
C VAL A 140 -14.60 2.24 -2.89
N ASP A 141 -14.18 1.87 -4.09
CA ASP A 141 -13.71 2.85 -5.09
C ASP A 141 -14.82 3.80 -5.53
N ASN A 142 -16.06 3.32 -5.62
CA ASN A 142 -17.20 4.16 -5.99
C ASN A 142 -17.53 5.17 -4.88
N ILE A 143 -17.59 4.74 -3.62
CA ILE A 143 -17.85 5.66 -2.51
C ILE A 143 -16.72 6.67 -2.33
N SER A 144 -15.48 6.29 -2.64
CA SER A 144 -14.31 7.16 -2.56
C SER A 144 -14.39 8.41 -3.44
N LYS A 145 -15.18 8.37 -4.51
CA LYS A 145 -15.44 9.51 -5.41
C LYS A 145 -16.40 10.54 -4.80
N HIS A 146 -17.13 10.16 -3.75
CA HIS A 146 -18.22 10.96 -3.20
C HIS A 146 -17.97 11.46 -1.78
N THR A 147 -17.05 10.84 -1.02
CA THR A 147 -16.78 11.23 0.36
C THR A 147 -15.38 10.87 0.81
N ASP A 148 -14.79 11.74 1.65
CA ASP A 148 -13.55 11.50 2.39
C ASP A 148 -13.82 11.07 3.85
N ASN A 149 -15.06 10.76 4.19
CA ASN A 149 -15.41 10.28 5.52
C ASN A 149 -14.93 8.84 5.69
N LEU A 150 -13.94 8.64 6.55
CA LEU A 150 -13.33 7.34 6.81
C LEU A 150 -14.36 6.29 7.25
N TRP A 151 -15.26 6.66 8.14
CA TRP A 151 -16.25 5.73 8.69
C TRP A 151 -17.26 5.25 7.65
N LEU A 152 -17.66 6.14 6.72
CA LEU A 152 -18.51 5.75 5.59
C LEU A 152 -17.78 4.81 4.66
N ARG A 153 -16.49 5.04 4.38
CA ARG A 153 -15.69 4.14 3.53
C ARG A 153 -15.49 2.76 4.17
N TRP A 154 -15.39 2.69 5.52
CA TRP A 154 -15.32 1.41 6.23
C TRP A 154 -16.67 0.68 6.31
N ALA A 155 -17.78 1.39 6.26
CA ALA A 155 -19.12 0.81 6.37
C ALA A 155 -19.67 0.22 5.06
N THR A 156 -18.98 0.44 3.96
CA THR A 156 -19.36 -0.09 2.63
C THR A 156 -18.77 -1.45 2.35
#